data_d8f90465c4d0b408a989587a3c01ab53
#
_entry.id   d8f90465c4d0b408a989587a3c01ab53
#
_cell.length_a   1.000
_cell.length_b   1.000
_cell.length_c   1.000
_cell.angle_alpha   90.00
_cell.angle_beta   90.00
_cell.angle_gamma   90.00
#
_symmetry.space_group_name_H-M   'P 1'
#
loop_
_entity.id
_entity.type
_entity.pdbx_description
1 polymer ?
#
loop_
_entity_poly.entity_id
_entity_poly.type
_entity_poly.pdbx_seq_one_letter_code
_entity_poly.pdbx_strand_id
1 'polypeptide(L)'
;MPARKNGAPRWEVHASGFIIKDLERIQRRAAGQGRGEKVLAAMRQIYRRLQRNPRTAGEPYYYLPGLRMHVRTITVRPVVVHFGVCDDHPLVFIKGVKLLSSADQ
;
A
#
# COMPACT_ATOMS: atom_id res chain seq x y z
N MET A 1 22.58 -8.56 11.08
CA MET A 1 22.22 -8.30 10.40
C MET A 1 22.62 -7.57 9.77
N PRO A 2 22.93 -7.29 9.54
CA PRO A 2 23.17 -6.31 9.06
C PRO A 2 22.84 -6.03 7.94
N ALA A 3 22.35 -6.38 7.52
CA ALA A 3 21.87 -6.18 6.33
C ALA A 3 21.60 -4.86 5.82
N ARG A 4 21.56 -3.93 6.48
CA ARG A 4 21.29 -2.63 5.99
C ARG A 4 22.51 -1.85 5.81
N LYS A 5 23.34 -2.29 4.94
CA LYS A 5 24.58 -1.67 4.72
C LYS A 5 24.50 -0.29 4.29
N ASN A 6 23.49 0.09 3.54
CA ASN A 6 23.33 1.46 3.15
C ASN A 6 22.59 2.25 4.19
N GLY A 7 22.32 1.64 5.32
CA GLY A 7 21.82 2.35 6.44
C GLY A 7 20.36 2.64 6.49
N ALA A 8 19.65 2.52 5.42
CA ALA A 8 18.22 2.82 5.43
C ALA A 8 17.45 1.61 5.87
N PRO A 9 16.66 1.69 6.95
CA PRO A 9 15.84 0.56 7.34
C PRO A 9 14.76 0.33 6.30
N ARG A 10 14.37 -0.91 6.18
CA ARG A 10 13.32 -1.26 5.26
C ARG A 10 12.12 -1.70 6.08
N TRP A 11 10.98 -1.12 5.78
CA TRP A 11 9.75 -1.45 6.47
C TRP A 11 9.18 -2.74 5.89
N GLU A 12 8.61 -3.57 6.76
CA GLU A 12 7.93 -4.78 6.32
C GLU A 12 6.48 -4.47 6.02
N VAL A 13 6.04 -4.81 4.82
CA VAL A 13 4.68 -4.57 4.39
C VAL A 13 3.92 -5.88 4.42
N HIS A 14 2.83 -5.90 5.18
CA HIS A 14 2.02 -7.10 5.38
C HIS A 14 0.64 -6.91 4.78
N ALA A 15 0.14 -7.96 4.13
CA ALA A 15 -1.22 -8.00 3.62
C ALA A 15 -1.84 -9.32 4.03
N SER A 16 -3.03 -9.27 4.62
CA SER A 16 -3.73 -10.49 4.99
C SER A 16 -4.16 -11.25 3.74
N GLY A 17 -4.53 -12.52 3.92
CA GLY A 17 -5.05 -13.30 2.79
C GLY A 17 -6.29 -12.65 2.18
N PHE A 18 -7.07 -11.97 3.00
CA PHE A 18 -8.24 -11.26 2.54
C PHE A 18 -7.84 -10.12 1.57
N ILE A 19 -6.83 -9.37 1.95
CA ILE A 19 -6.32 -8.29 1.10
C ILE A 19 -5.71 -8.85 -0.18
N ILE A 20 -4.99 -9.96 -0.08
CA ILE A 20 -4.37 -10.58 -1.26
C ILE A 20 -5.45 -11.00 -2.25
N LYS A 21 -6.57 -11.54 -1.76
CA LYS A 21 -7.68 -11.90 -2.64
C LYS A 21 -8.31 -10.67 -3.30
N ASP A 22 -8.40 -9.57 -2.56
CA ASP A 22 -8.89 -8.33 -3.14
C ASP A 22 -7.97 -7.83 -4.24
N LEU A 23 -6.66 -7.93 -4.03
CA LEU A 23 -5.69 -7.52 -5.04
C LEU A 23 -5.84 -8.36 -6.30
N GLU A 24 -6.03 -9.67 -6.14
CA GLU A 24 -6.22 -10.55 -7.29
C GLU A 24 -7.49 -10.19 -8.06
N ARG A 25 -8.56 -9.88 -7.33
CA ARG A 25 -9.81 -9.49 -7.95
C ARG A 25 -9.66 -8.20 -8.73
N ILE A 26 -8.97 -7.22 -8.13
CA ILE A 26 -8.72 -5.94 -8.77
C ILE A 26 -7.88 -6.13 -10.03
N GLN A 27 -6.86 -7.00 -9.95
CA GLN A 27 -5.99 -7.24 -11.09
C GLN A 27 -6.77 -7.87 -12.24
N ARG A 28 -7.65 -8.84 -11.95
CA ARG A 28 -8.46 -9.46 -13.00
C ARG A 28 -9.42 -8.45 -13.63
N ARG A 29 -10.04 -7.63 -12.80
CA ARG A 29 -10.96 -6.60 -13.30
C ARG A 29 -10.22 -5.61 -14.19
N ALA A 30 -9.06 -5.16 -13.75
CA ALA A 30 -8.26 -4.21 -14.51
C ALA A 30 -7.82 -4.82 -15.84
N ALA A 31 -7.43 -6.10 -15.82
CA ALA A 31 -7.03 -6.78 -17.05
C ALA A 31 -8.17 -6.83 -18.05
N GLY A 32 -9.37 -7.09 -17.58
CA GLY A 32 -10.55 -7.09 -18.44
C GLY A 32 -10.89 -5.74 -19.02
N GLN A 33 -10.38 -4.68 -18.42
CA GLN A 33 -10.60 -3.31 -18.88
C GLN A 33 -9.38 -2.74 -19.62
N GLY A 34 -8.38 -3.57 -19.89
CA GLY A 34 -7.17 -3.10 -20.54
C GLY A 34 -6.26 -2.28 -19.67
N ARG A 35 -6.42 -2.37 -18.34
CA ARG A 35 -5.64 -1.58 -17.39
C ARG A 35 -4.72 -2.41 -16.50
N GLY A 36 -4.52 -3.70 -16.85
CA GLY A 36 -3.77 -4.60 -15.99
C GLY A 36 -2.35 -4.13 -15.71
N GLU A 37 -1.66 -3.65 -16.74
CA GLU A 37 -0.28 -3.19 -16.57
C GLU A 37 -0.19 -1.92 -15.74
N LYS A 38 -1.18 -1.05 -15.88
CA LYS A 38 -1.20 0.19 -15.09
C LYS A 38 -1.38 -0.13 -13.60
N VAL A 39 -2.24 -1.10 -13.29
CA VAL A 39 -2.44 -1.51 -11.91
C VAL A 39 -1.16 -2.12 -11.35
N LEU A 40 -0.50 -2.98 -12.12
CA LEU A 40 0.75 -3.58 -11.67
C LEU A 40 1.82 -2.53 -11.40
N ALA A 41 1.96 -1.58 -12.29
CA ALA A 41 2.96 -0.52 -12.13
C ALA A 41 2.64 0.33 -10.90
N ALA A 42 1.35 0.66 -10.70
CA ALA A 42 0.94 1.44 -9.54
C ALA A 42 1.23 0.70 -8.23
N MET A 43 0.92 -0.60 -8.20
CA MET A 43 1.16 -1.40 -7.00
C MET A 43 2.65 -1.50 -6.68
N ARG A 44 3.50 -1.67 -7.69
CA ARG A 44 4.95 -1.69 -7.46
C ARG A 44 5.44 -0.38 -6.87
N GLN A 45 4.94 0.72 -7.39
CA GLN A 45 5.33 2.04 -6.93
C GLN A 45 4.89 2.26 -5.48
N ILE A 46 3.64 1.88 -5.18
CA ILE A 46 3.11 2.00 -3.82
C ILE A 46 3.95 1.13 -2.87
N TYR A 47 4.19 -0.11 -3.25
CA TYR A 47 4.92 -1.03 -2.39
C TYR A 47 6.31 -0.49 -2.05
N ARG A 48 7.01 0.07 -3.03
CA ARG A 48 8.32 0.67 -2.80
C ARG A 48 8.25 1.84 -1.83
N ARG A 49 7.22 2.69 -1.98
CA ARG A 49 7.06 3.81 -1.07
C ARG A 49 6.81 3.32 0.35
N LEU A 50 6.00 2.29 0.50
CA LEU A 50 5.70 1.76 1.83
C LEU A 50 6.90 1.10 2.47
N GLN A 51 7.79 0.52 1.69
CA GLN A 51 9.01 -0.07 2.22
C GLN A 51 10.03 0.96 2.65
N ARG A 52 10.00 2.13 2.05
CA ARG A 52 11.02 3.16 2.30
C ARG A 52 10.57 4.25 3.24
N ASN A 53 9.43 4.85 2.96
CA ASN A 53 8.96 6.02 3.70
C ASN A 53 7.47 5.99 3.94
N PRO A 54 6.96 4.98 4.68
CA PRO A 54 5.51 4.89 4.85
C PRO A 54 4.95 6.04 5.67
N ARG A 55 5.75 6.63 6.56
CA ARG A 55 5.26 7.71 7.43
C ARG A 55 4.94 8.98 6.67
N THR A 56 5.52 9.16 5.50
CA THR A 56 5.26 10.33 4.67
C THR A 56 4.59 9.98 3.36
N ALA A 57 4.28 8.70 3.13
CA ALA A 57 3.63 8.29 1.90
C ALA A 57 2.17 8.67 1.94
N GLY A 58 1.68 9.25 0.86
CA GLY A 58 0.28 9.62 0.77
C GLY A 58 -0.12 10.67 1.79
N GLU A 59 -1.31 10.53 2.33
CA GLU A 59 -1.89 11.51 3.23
C GLU A 59 -2.41 10.87 4.50
N PRO A 60 -2.38 11.58 5.64
CA PRO A 60 -2.95 11.05 6.87
C PRO A 60 -4.44 10.82 6.73
N TYR A 61 -4.93 9.79 7.39
CA TYR A 61 -6.34 9.46 7.35
C TYR A 61 -6.91 9.47 8.77
N TYR A 62 -6.42 8.58 9.63
CA TYR A 62 -6.81 8.61 11.05
C TYR A 62 -5.80 7.82 11.87
N TYR A 63 -5.90 7.96 13.19
CA TYR A 63 -5.01 7.26 14.12
C TYR A 63 -5.82 6.24 14.92
N LEU A 64 -5.24 5.07 15.12
CA LEU A 64 -5.84 3.98 15.91
C LEU A 64 -5.02 3.83 17.19
N PRO A 65 -5.42 4.49 18.28
CA PRO A 65 -4.61 4.47 19.51
C PRO A 65 -4.47 3.08 20.10
N GLY A 66 -5.51 2.26 20.02
CA GLY A 66 -5.44 0.91 20.55
C GLY A 66 -4.40 0.04 19.88
N LEU A 67 -4.09 0.33 18.63
CA LEU A 67 -3.09 -0.41 17.86
C LEU A 67 -1.79 0.38 17.70
N ARG A 68 -1.76 1.60 18.19
CA ARG A 68 -0.62 2.51 18.04
C ARG A 68 -0.21 2.58 16.58
N MET A 69 -1.17 2.92 15.75
CA MET A 69 -1.02 2.85 14.31
C MET A 69 -1.62 4.07 13.63
N HIS A 70 -0.85 4.69 12.75
CA HIS A 70 -1.35 5.78 11.92
C HIS A 70 -1.82 5.20 10.60
N VAL A 71 -3.09 5.42 10.27
CA VAL A 71 -3.63 4.97 8.99
C VAL A 71 -3.52 6.10 7.99
N ARG A 72 -3.00 5.78 6.82
CA ARG A 72 -2.77 6.74 5.76
C ARG A 72 -3.36 6.20 4.46
N THR A 73 -3.48 7.08 3.49
CA THR A 73 -4.01 6.71 2.16
C THR A 73 -3.04 7.19 1.09
N ILE A 74 -2.72 6.31 0.17
CA ILE A 74 -1.87 6.67 -0.96
C ILE A 74 -2.59 6.33 -2.26
N THR A 75 -2.54 7.25 -3.22
CA THR A 75 -3.13 7.05 -4.54
C THR A 75 -2.04 7.12 -5.58
N VAL A 76 -1.90 6.04 -6.34
CA VAL A 76 -1.11 6.04 -7.57
C VAL A 76 -2.06 5.47 -8.62
N ARG A 77 -2.61 6.35 -9.42
CA ARG A 77 -3.69 5.95 -10.32
C ARG A 77 -3.33 4.76 -11.16
N PRO A 78 -4.21 3.79 -11.28
CA PRO A 78 -5.63 3.82 -10.85
C PRO A 78 -5.89 3.15 -9.49
N VAL A 79 -4.92 3.08 -8.60
CA VAL A 79 -5.04 2.32 -7.35
C VAL A 79 -4.98 3.26 -6.14
N VAL A 80 -5.84 2.98 -5.17
CA VAL A 80 -5.83 3.65 -3.86
C VAL A 80 -5.57 2.58 -2.82
N VAL A 81 -4.63 2.83 -1.92
CA VAL A 81 -4.32 1.90 -0.85
C VAL A 81 -4.43 2.61 0.49
N HIS A 82 -5.17 2.00 1.42
CA HIS A 82 -5.20 2.44 2.81
C HIS A 82 -4.24 1.53 3.57
N PHE A 83 -3.37 2.11 4.37
CA PHE A 83 -2.36 1.33 5.07
C PHE A 83 -2.11 1.89 6.46
N GLY A 84 -1.77 1.01 7.38
CA GLY A 84 -1.47 1.39 8.75
C GLY A 84 0.03 1.30 9.01
N VAL A 85 0.58 2.33 9.62
CA VAL A 85 2.00 2.41 9.96
C VAL A 85 2.13 2.30 11.46
N CYS A 86 2.85 1.29 11.95
CA CYS A 86 3.04 1.11 13.38
C CYS A 86 3.97 2.15 13.95
N ASP A 87 3.65 2.61 15.16
CA ASP A 87 4.50 3.60 15.84
C ASP A 87 5.80 3.01 16.35
N ASP A 88 5.72 1.76 16.83
CA ASP A 88 6.83 1.15 17.56
C ASP A 88 7.71 0.20 16.77
N HIS A 89 7.21 -0.27 15.63
CA HIS A 89 7.92 -1.29 14.86
C HIS A 89 7.89 -0.89 13.39
N PRO A 90 8.88 -1.33 12.61
CA PRO A 90 8.90 -0.98 11.18
C PRO A 90 7.96 -1.87 10.38
N LEU A 91 6.70 -1.85 10.76
CA LEU A 91 5.65 -2.66 10.15
C LEU A 91 4.59 -1.78 9.52
N VAL A 92 4.17 -2.17 8.33
CA VAL A 92 3.08 -1.52 7.61
C VAL A 92 2.05 -2.59 7.25
N PHE A 93 0.78 -2.31 7.51
CA PHE A 93 -0.30 -3.25 7.19
C PHE A 93 -1.22 -2.65 6.14
N ILE A 94 -1.40 -3.37 5.04
CA ILE A 94 -2.36 -2.94 4.02
C ILE A 94 -3.76 -3.19 4.58
N LYS A 95 -4.55 -2.13 4.67
CA LYS A 95 -5.89 -2.21 5.25
C LYS A 95 -6.99 -2.26 4.20
N GLY A 96 -6.74 -1.76 3.02
CA GLY A 96 -7.71 -1.79 1.94
C GLY A 96 -7.09 -1.37 0.64
N VAL A 97 -7.64 -1.88 -0.46
CA VAL A 97 -7.20 -1.55 -1.81
C VAL A 97 -8.43 -1.27 -2.65
N LYS A 98 -8.35 -0.27 -3.50
CA LYS A 98 -9.46 0.13 -4.31
C LYS A 98 -9.00 0.48 -5.71
N LEU A 99 -9.77 0.10 -6.69
CA LEU A 99 -9.52 0.44 -8.08
C LEU A 99 -10.43 1.59 -8.47
N LEU A 100 -9.84 2.69 -8.90
CA LEU A 100 -10.62 3.83 -9.38
C LEU A 100 -11.25 3.47 -10.72
N SER A 101 -12.43 4.00 -10.97
CA SER A 101 -13.09 3.72 -12.23
C SER A 101 -12.37 4.47 -13.35
N SER A 102 -12.60 4.05 -14.60
CA SER A 102 -11.98 4.71 -15.74
C SER A 102 -12.33 6.19 -15.80
N ALA A 103 -13.53 6.51 -15.37
CA ALA A 103 -14.00 7.89 -15.42
C ALA A 103 -13.27 8.79 -14.43
N ASP A 104 -12.64 8.21 -13.42
CA ASP A 104 -11.94 8.96 -12.37
C ASP A 104 -10.49 9.23 -12.72
N GLN A 105 -10.08 8.85 -13.90
CA GLN A 105 -8.69 9.03 -14.33
C GLN A 105 -8.56 10.12 -15.43
#